data_a80a4f2ff25562a1afe27cd6ae8166d9
#
_entry.id   a80a4f2ff25562a1afe27cd6ae8166d9
#
_cell.length_a   1.000
_cell.length_b   1.000
_cell.length_c   1.000
_cell.angle_alpha   90.00
_cell.angle_beta   90.00
_cell.angle_gamma   90.00
#
_symmetry.space_group_name_H-M   'P 1'
#
loop_
_entity.id
_entity.type
_entity.pdbx_description
1 polymer ?
#
loop_
_entity_poly.entity_id
_entity_poly.type
_entity_poly.pdbx_seq_one_letter_code
_entity_poly.pdbx_strand_id
1 'polypeptide(L)'
;QVGTGTVDPILSLYTSKSIQHYILSGGIFARITNGENIYGYRYGNEIQTLINLDYIDSPLIYGGIQFSHLFSTRDYYEYGKVARDRGGTNYFATGKIGTKVTDQLDFEMTLQIPVYQMLNESQLVSPLIIQFGSLFRFGS
;
A
#
# COMPACT_ATOMS: atom_id res chain seq x y z
N GLN A 1 -0.80 -3.20 21.21
CA GLN A 1 -0.44 -1.78 21.26
C GLN A 1 -0.96 -1.13 19.98
N VAL A 2 -1.73 -0.07 20.09
CA VAL A 2 -2.24 0.69 18.94
C VAL A 2 -1.27 1.85 18.69
N GLY A 3 -0.57 1.82 17.54
CA GLY A 3 0.39 2.84 17.12
C GLY A 3 1.85 2.54 17.49
N THR A 4 2.75 3.35 16.95
CA THR A 4 4.21 3.22 17.14
C THR A 4 4.68 3.71 18.51
N GLY A 5 3.88 4.52 19.19
CA GLY A 5 4.27 5.23 20.42
C GLY A 5 5.14 6.45 20.17
N THR A 6 5.26 6.87 18.90
CA THR A 6 6.02 8.04 18.43
C THR A 6 5.11 8.92 17.56
N VAL A 7 5.54 10.16 17.32
CA VAL A 7 4.90 11.08 16.37
C VAL A 7 5.72 11.05 15.08
N ASP A 8 5.21 10.34 14.07
CA ASP A 8 5.92 10.14 12.81
C ASP A 8 5.30 11.03 11.72
N PRO A 9 6.03 11.99 11.13
CA PRO A 9 5.53 12.75 9.99
C PRO A 9 5.32 11.85 8.78
N ILE A 10 4.18 12.08 8.11
CA ILE A 10 3.81 11.42 6.88
C ILE A 10 3.71 12.46 5.78
N LEU A 11 4.42 12.22 4.69
CA LEU A 11 4.37 13.02 3.48
C LEU A 11 3.77 12.19 2.36
N SER A 12 2.84 12.76 1.61
CA SER A 12 2.27 12.10 0.45
C SER A 12 2.07 13.07 -0.71
N LEU A 13 2.35 12.58 -1.91
CA LEU A 13 2.05 13.27 -3.17
C LEU A 13 1.33 12.27 -4.07
N TYR A 14 0.19 12.67 -4.62
CA TYR A 14 -0.59 11.87 -5.54
C TYR A 14 -1.01 12.70 -6.73
N THR A 15 -1.01 12.10 -7.92
CA THR A 15 -1.47 12.72 -9.16
C THR A 15 -2.27 11.73 -9.98
N SER A 16 -3.22 12.23 -10.77
CA SER A 16 -4.00 11.41 -11.69
C SER A 16 -4.31 12.19 -12.98
N LYS A 17 -4.48 11.45 -14.07
CA LYS A 17 -4.87 11.98 -15.37
C LYS A 17 -5.84 11.02 -16.05
N SER A 18 -6.98 11.55 -16.49
CA SER A 18 -7.91 10.81 -17.34
C SER A 18 -7.43 10.83 -18.79
N ILE A 19 -7.42 9.67 -19.43
CA ILE A 19 -7.03 9.45 -20.82
C ILE A 19 -8.10 8.57 -21.45
N GLN A 20 -9.04 9.18 -22.18
CA GLN A 20 -10.20 8.49 -22.77
C GLN A 20 -10.95 7.63 -21.72
N HIS A 21 -10.86 6.31 -21.84
CA HIS A 21 -11.54 5.32 -20.98
C HIS A 21 -10.71 4.88 -19.78
N TYR A 22 -9.54 5.49 -19.57
CA TYR A 22 -8.60 5.10 -18.52
C TYR A 22 -8.30 6.26 -17.58
N ILE A 23 -7.98 5.92 -16.34
CA ILE A 23 -7.35 6.83 -15.39
C ILE A 23 -5.97 6.29 -15.07
N LEU A 24 -4.95 7.04 -15.50
CA LEU A 24 -3.57 6.82 -15.06
C LEU A 24 -3.34 7.64 -13.80
N SER A 25 -2.85 7.00 -12.75
CA SER A 25 -2.54 7.67 -11.50
C SER A 25 -1.24 7.17 -10.90
N GLY A 26 -0.64 7.96 -10.04
CA GLY A 26 0.59 7.59 -9.36
C GLY A 26 0.81 8.42 -8.11
N GLY A 27 1.58 7.87 -7.18
CA GLY A 27 1.82 8.52 -5.91
C GLY A 27 3.08 8.05 -5.22
N ILE A 28 3.53 8.89 -4.31
CA ILE A 28 4.61 8.64 -3.37
C ILE A 28 4.09 8.92 -1.98
N PHE A 29 4.38 8.02 -1.07
CA PHE A 29 4.08 8.11 0.35
C PHE A 29 5.37 7.85 1.13
N ALA A 30 5.68 8.71 2.09
CA ALA A 30 6.85 8.55 2.94
C ALA A 30 6.45 8.72 4.40
N ARG A 31 6.85 7.77 5.24
CA ARG A 31 6.79 7.87 6.71
C ARG A 31 8.19 8.01 7.24
N ILE A 32 8.45 9.08 7.95
CA ILE A 32 9.73 9.36 8.59
C ILE A 32 9.54 9.14 10.09
N THR A 33 10.18 8.13 10.63
CA THR A 33 10.09 7.82 12.05
C THR A 33 10.95 8.78 12.87
N ASN A 34 10.31 9.48 13.78
CA ASN A 34 10.96 10.49 14.62
C ASN A 34 10.98 10.02 16.10
N GLY A 35 12.15 9.57 16.53
CA GLY A 35 12.38 9.18 17.91
C GLY A 35 12.15 7.69 18.22
N GLU A 36 12.34 7.37 19.48
CA GLU A 36 12.13 6.03 20.03
C GLU A 36 10.86 6.03 20.89
N ASN A 37 10.20 4.89 20.94
CA ASN A 37 9.07 4.71 21.83
C ASN A 37 9.55 4.46 23.29
N ILE A 38 8.61 4.32 24.21
CA ILE A 38 8.91 4.11 25.67
C ILE A 38 9.72 2.84 25.95
N TYR A 39 9.84 1.94 24.96
CA TYR A 39 10.62 0.70 25.07
C TYR A 39 12.00 0.81 24.39
N GLY A 40 12.40 2.01 23.96
CA GLY A 40 13.67 2.21 23.24
C GLY A 40 13.66 1.63 21.82
N TYR A 41 12.49 1.48 21.21
CA TYR A 41 12.35 0.94 19.86
C TYR A 41 12.00 2.06 18.87
N ARG A 42 12.73 2.14 17.76
CA ARG A 42 12.49 3.04 16.65
C ARG A 42 12.24 2.25 15.38
N TYR A 43 11.11 2.46 14.79
CA TYR A 43 10.75 1.87 13.50
C TYR A 43 11.61 2.44 12.36
N GLY A 44 11.82 1.66 11.32
CA GLY A 44 12.45 2.14 10.10
C GLY A 44 11.58 3.15 9.36
N ASN A 45 12.24 4.02 8.58
CA ASN A 45 11.54 4.88 7.63
C ASN A 45 10.95 4.04 6.50
N GLU A 46 9.82 4.47 5.96
CA GLU A 46 9.16 3.79 4.84
C GLU A 46 8.92 4.76 3.69
N ILE A 47 9.15 4.26 2.48
CA ILE A 47 8.78 4.94 1.25
C ILE A 47 7.99 3.96 0.41
N GLN A 48 6.79 4.35 0.03
CA GLN A 48 5.96 3.61 -0.91
C GLN A 48 5.73 4.44 -2.16
N THR A 49 5.89 3.83 -3.32
CA THR A 49 5.52 4.41 -4.61
C THR A 49 4.52 3.50 -5.30
N LEU A 50 3.63 4.09 -6.08
CA LEU A 50 2.66 3.33 -6.86
C LEU A 50 2.37 4.00 -8.20
N ILE A 51 2.03 3.17 -9.19
CA ILE A 51 1.46 3.57 -10.47
C ILE A 51 0.24 2.67 -10.70
N ASN A 52 -0.87 3.27 -11.09
CA ASN A 52 -2.14 2.59 -11.28
C ASN A 52 -2.77 3.00 -12.62
N LEU A 53 -3.35 2.04 -13.32
CA LEU A 53 -4.13 2.24 -14.54
C LEU A 53 -5.50 1.60 -14.34
N ASP A 54 -6.54 2.41 -14.23
CA ASP A 54 -7.93 1.98 -14.10
C ASP A 54 -8.67 2.14 -15.43
N TYR A 55 -9.50 1.17 -15.77
CA TYR A 55 -10.48 1.23 -16.86
C TYR A 55 -11.84 1.59 -16.30
N ILE A 56 -12.48 2.61 -16.87
CA ILE A 56 -13.71 3.23 -16.33
C ILE A 56 -14.84 3.39 -17.33
N ASP A 57 -14.70 2.90 -18.54
CA ASP A 57 -15.67 3.15 -19.62
C ASP A 57 -16.97 2.35 -19.48
N SER A 58 -16.99 1.26 -18.74
CA SER A 58 -18.19 0.46 -18.54
C SER A 58 -18.99 0.95 -17.33
N PRO A 59 -20.30 1.18 -17.48
CA PRO A 59 -21.16 1.53 -16.35
C PRO A 59 -21.34 0.39 -15.34
N LEU A 60 -21.09 -0.85 -15.74
CA LEU A 60 -21.32 -2.05 -14.92
C LEU A 60 -20.04 -2.67 -14.38
N ILE A 61 -18.96 -2.65 -15.17
CA ILE A 61 -17.71 -3.33 -14.83
C ILE A 61 -16.59 -2.32 -14.90
N TYR A 62 -15.75 -2.29 -13.89
CA TYR A 62 -14.52 -1.53 -13.87
C TYR A 62 -13.37 -2.42 -13.41
N GLY A 63 -12.17 -2.02 -13.68
CA GLY A 63 -11.00 -2.77 -13.26
C GLY A 63 -9.72 -1.99 -13.45
N GLY A 64 -8.63 -2.52 -12.92
CA GLY A 64 -7.35 -1.85 -13.02
C GLY A 64 -6.19 -2.75 -12.66
N ILE A 65 -5.01 -2.23 -12.97
CA ILE A 65 -3.73 -2.82 -12.56
C ILE A 65 -2.90 -1.78 -11.85
N GLN A 66 -2.22 -2.20 -10.80
CA GLN A 66 -1.32 -1.35 -10.02
C GLN A 66 0.02 -2.04 -9.86
N PHE A 67 1.07 -1.27 -10.01
CA PHE A 67 2.41 -1.65 -9.57
C PHE A 67 2.79 -0.78 -8.39
N SER A 68 3.28 -1.41 -7.32
CA SER A 68 3.73 -0.68 -6.15
C SER A 68 5.07 -1.20 -5.66
N HIS A 69 5.84 -0.29 -5.10
CA HIS A 69 7.12 -0.52 -4.50
C HIS A 69 7.08 -0.02 -3.06
N LEU A 70 7.50 -0.85 -2.13
CA LEU A 70 7.66 -0.52 -0.72
C LEU A 70 9.13 -0.72 -0.34
N PHE A 71 9.76 0.32 0.11
CA PHE A 71 11.08 0.31 0.72
C PHE A 71 10.96 0.69 2.19
N SER A 72 11.60 -0.09 3.06
CA SER A 72 11.74 0.27 4.47
C SER A 72 13.18 0.11 4.94
N THR A 73 13.64 1.06 5.74
CA THR A 73 14.93 0.90 6.44
C THR A 73 14.79 -0.07 7.59
N ARG A 74 15.90 -0.49 8.16
CA ARG A 74 15.88 -1.34 9.35
C ARG A 74 15.36 -0.60 10.56
N ASP A 75 14.74 -1.33 11.45
CA ASP A 75 14.34 -0.85 12.76
C ASP A 75 15.57 -0.81 13.72
N TYR A 76 15.42 -0.07 14.80
CA TYR A 76 16.44 0.06 15.83
C TYR A 76 15.82 -0.22 17.21
N TYR A 77 16.58 -0.81 18.12
CA TYR A 77 16.16 -1.08 19.48
C TYR A 77 17.31 -0.90 20.46
N GLU A 78 17.01 -0.74 21.74
CA GLU A 78 18.00 -0.66 22.82
C GLU A 78 19.21 0.22 22.50
N TYR A 79 19.02 1.53 22.44
CA TYR A 79 20.09 2.51 22.26
C TYR A 79 20.86 2.38 20.91
N GLY A 80 20.14 2.07 19.85
CA GLY A 80 20.68 2.11 18.49
C GLY A 80 21.17 0.78 17.94
N LYS A 81 20.91 -0.33 18.58
CA LYS A 81 21.12 -1.65 17.98
C LYS A 81 20.19 -1.86 16.80
N VAL A 82 20.71 -2.35 15.69
CA VAL A 82 19.95 -2.57 14.45
C VAL A 82 19.20 -3.90 14.51
N ALA A 83 17.90 -3.87 14.27
CA ALA A 83 17.10 -5.07 14.04
C ALA A 83 17.42 -5.63 12.64
N ARG A 84 18.23 -6.68 12.58
CA ARG A 84 18.73 -7.24 11.31
C ARG A 84 17.63 -7.86 10.45
N ASP A 85 16.59 -8.37 11.09
CA ASP A 85 15.44 -9.04 10.49
C ASP A 85 14.31 -8.09 10.08
N ARG A 86 14.59 -6.79 9.94
CA ARG A 86 13.61 -5.76 9.56
C ARG A 86 14.11 -4.92 8.39
N GLY A 87 13.15 -4.34 7.67
CA GLY A 87 13.41 -3.53 6.48
C GLY A 87 13.61 -4.37 5.22
N GLY A 88 13.73 -3.70 4.10
CA GLY A 88 13.89 -4.33 2.79
C GLY A 88 13.12 -3.62 1.69
N THR A 89 13.04 -4.30 0.56
CA THR A 89 12.41 -3.81 -0.67
C THR A 89 11.41 -4.83 -1.17
N ASN A 90 10.19 -4.38 -1.46
CA ASN A 90 9.12 -5.21 -2.00
C ASN A 90 8.51 -4.55 -3.23
N TYR A 91 8.27 -5.34 -4.27
CA TYR A 91 7.51 -4.95 -5.45
C TYR A 91 6.29 -5.83 -5.58
N PHE A 92 5.14 -5.21 -5.80
CA PHE A 92 3.87 -5.90 -5.94
C PHE A 92 3.21 -5.53 -7.26
N ALA A 93 2.57 -6.50 -7.89
CA ALA A 93 1.57 -6.30 -8.91
C ALA A 93 0.19 -6.60 -8.33
N THR A 94 -0.77 -5.72 -8.58
CA THR A 94 -2.14 -5.84 -8.07
C THR A 94 -3.09 -5.73 -9.24
N GLY A 95 -3.98 -6.69 -9.38
CA GLY A 95 -5.12 -6.64 -10.28
C GLY A 95 -6.40 -6.36 -9.49
N LYS A 96 -7.26 -5.52 -10.03
CA LYS A 96 -8.55 -5.16 -9.45
C LYS A 96 -9.64 -5.34 -10.48
N ILE A 97 -10.75 -5.93 -10.08
CA ILE A 97 -11.99 -5.99 -10.87
C ILE A 97 -13.17 -5.71 -9.96
N GLY A 98 -14.08 -4.91 -10.41
CA GLY A 98 -15.30 -4.57 -9.68
C GLY A 98 -16.51 -4.51 -10.59
N THR A 99 -17.67 -4.62 -9.99
CA THR A 99 -18.95 -4.52 -10.68
C THR A 99 -19.94 -3.70 -9.85
N LYS A 100 -20.69 -2.84 -10.54
CA LYS A 100 -21.83 -2.16 -9.96
C LYS A 100 -23.06 -3.07 -10.09
N VAL A 101 -23.58 -3.51 -8.97
CA VAL A 101 -24.77 -4.36 -8.91
C VAL A 101 -26.03 -3.49 -8.92
N THR A 102 -25.97 -2.34 -8.25
CA THR A 102 -26.98 -1.28 -8.28
C THR A 102 -26.28 0.08 -8.24
N ASP A 103 -27.04 1.18 -8.38
CA ASP A 103 -26.46 2.53 -8.22
C ASP A 103 -25.85 2.76 -6.82
N GLN A 104 -26.27 1.98 -5.86
CA GLN A 104 -25.84 2.09 -4.46
C GLN A 104 -24.85 1.02 -4.02
N LEU A 105 -24.72 -0.11 -4.76
CA LEU A 105 -23.92 -1.26 -4.30
C LEU A 105 -22.93 -1.68 -5.38
N ASP A 106 -21.64 -1.63 -5.00
CA ASP A 106 -20.55 -2.17 -5.80
C ASP A 106 -19.90 -3.34 -5.05
N PHE A 107 -19.41 -4.33 -5.80
CA PHE A 107 -18.50 -5.36 -5.33
C PHE A 107 -17.15 -5.23 -6.03
N GLU A 108 -16.09 -5.50 -5.30
CA GLU A 108 -14.72 -5.46 -5.81
C GLU A 108 -13.93 -6.68 -5.32
N MET A 109 -13.11 -7.23 -6.21
CA MET A 109 -12.10 -8.21 -5.89
C MET A 109 -10.74 -7.67 -6.28
N THR A 110 -9.78 -7.82 -5.39
CA THR A 110 -8.38 -7.43 -5.60
C THR A 110 -7.48 -8.64 -5.39
N LEU A 111 -6.54 -8.82 -6.31
CA LEU A 111 -5.49 -9.83 -6.24
C LEU A 111 -4.14 -9.13 -6.24
N GLN A 112 -3.38 -9.29 -5.17
CA GLN A 112 -2.02 -8.74 -5.06
C GLN A 112 -1.01 -9.87 -4.98
N ILE A 113 -0.02 -9.81 -5.86
CA ILE A 113 1.09 -10.76 -5.91
C ILE A 113 2.42 -10.04 -5.68
N PRO A 114 3.33 -10.62 -4.88
CA PRO A 114 4.69 -10.14 -4.77
C PRO A 114 5.45 -10.53 -6.05
N VAL A 115 5.98 -9.52 -6.76
CA VAL A 115 6.77 -9.74 -7.98
C VAL A 115 8.25 -9.93 -7.63
N TYR A 116 8.70 -9.18 -6.63
CA TYR A 116 10.08 -9.25 -6.15
C TYR A 116 10.15 -8.82 -4.68
N GLN A 117 10.91 -9.55 -3.90
CA GLN A 117 11.14 -9.27 -2.48
C GLN A 117 12.61 -9.47 -2.13
N MET A 118 13.23 -8.43 -1.61
CA MET A 118 14.57 -8.46 -1.05
C MET A 118 14.46 -8.02 0.41
N LEU A 119 14.29 -8.99 1.27
CA LEU A 119 14.09 -8.82 2.70
C LEU A 119 15.39 -9.09 3.44
N ASN A 120 15.57 -8.41 4.57
CA ASN A 120 16.73 -8.65 5.42
C ASN A 120 16.50 -9.90 6.28
N GLU A 121 17.43 -10.84 6.22
CA GLU A 121 17.47 -12.07 7.06
C GLU A 121 16.12 -12.82 7.18
N SER A 122 15.66 -13.08 8.40
CA SER A 122 14.54 -14.00 8.70
C SER A 122 13.15 -13.38 8.61
N GLN A 123 12.90 -12.43 7.72
CA GLN A 123 11.57 -11.87 7.54
C GLN A 123 10.62 -12.83 6.81
N LEU A 124 9.36 -12.78 7.19
CA LEU A 124 8.30 -13.49 6.48
C LEU A 124 8.07 -12.87 5.10
N VAL A 125 8.06 -13.69 4.08
CA VAL A 125 7.72 -13.31 2.71
C VAL A 125 6.22 -12.97 2.66
N SER A 126 5.87 -11.86 2.04
CA SER A 126 4.46 -11.51 1.83
C SER A 126 3.80 -12.53 0.89
N PRO A 127 2.70 -13.16 1.31
CA PRO A 127 2.01 -14.13 0.47
C PRO A 127 1.19 -13.44 -0.64
N LEU A 128 0.59 -14.26 -1.50
CA LEU A 128 -0.52 -13.85 -2.33
C LEU A 128 -1.66 -13.33 -1.44
N ILE A 129 -2.22 -12.16 -1.77
CA ILE A 129 -3.32 -11.54 -1.04
C ILE A 129 -4.53 -11.44 -1.95
N ILE A 130 -5.64 -12.01 -1.52
CA ILE A 130 -6.94 -11.87 -2.18
C ILE A 130 -7.85 -11.09 -1.23
N GLN A 131 -8.45 -10.03 -1.72
CA GLN A 131 -9.37 -9.19 -0.95
C GLN A 131 -10.70 -9.10 -1.68
N PHE A 132 -11.79 -9.16 -0.92
CA PHE A 132 -13.14 -8.90 -1.39
C PHE A 132 -13.69 -7.70 -0.63
N GLY A 133 -14.27 -6.78 -1.35
CA GLY A 133 -14.88 -5.57 -0.81
C GLY A 133 -16.27 -5.35 -1.35
N SER A 134 -17.07 -4.65 -0.57
CA SER A 134 -18.34 -4.08 -1.02
C SER A 134 -18.40 -2.63 -0.59
N LEU A 135 -18.89 -1.78 -1.49
CA LEU A 135 -19.13 -0.36 -1.22
C LEU A 135 -20.62 -0.09 -1.34
N PHE A 136 -21.22 0.35 -0.25
CA PHE A 136 -22.61 0.79 -0.25
C PHE A 136 -22.67 2.31 -0.09
N ARG A 137 -23.39 2.99 -1.01
CA ARG A 137 -23.60 4.45 -0.99
C ARG A 137 -24.98 4.75 -0.43
N PHE A 138 -25.01 5.54 0.64
CA PHE A 138 -26.24 6.03 1.25
C PHE A 138 -26.60 7.40 0.68
N GLY A 139 -27.84 7.56 0.29
CA GLY A 139 -28.38 8.83 -0.19
C GLY A 139 -28.30 8.98 -1.70
N SER A 140 -29.38 9.41 -2.26
CA SER A 140 -29.53 9.96 -3.61
C SER A 140 -29.56 11.47 -3.53
#